data_809403bc6237d9f3c0945ceaa68df959
#
_entry.id   809403bc6237d9f3c0945ceaa68df959
#
_cell.length_a   1.000
_cell.length_b   1.000
_cell.length_c   1.000
_cell.angle_alpha   90.00
_cell.angle_beta   90.00
_cell.angle_gamma   90.00
#
_symmetry.space_group_name_H-M   'P 1'
#
loop_
_entity.id
_entity.type
_entity.pdbx_description
1 polymer ?
#
loop_
_entity_poly.entity_id
_entity_poly.type
_entity_poly.pdbx_seq_one_letter_code
_entity_poly.pdbx_strand_id
1 'polypeptide(L)'
;KLLWDTDTKNKRNLKVILSGSSRLLLQQGLTESLAGRFESTYMGHWSFNEMHEAFGWNANQYVWFGGYPGSASLIKDEERWKRYVQDSLIETSISKDILMLTRVDKPALMKRLFELGCLYSGQILSYTKMLGQLQDAGNTTTLSHYLSFLDTAGLLAGIEKFTANIVRTRSSSPKFQVHNSALISSHRNETFKEITIKPKEWG
;
A
#
# COMPACT_ATOMS: atom_id res chain seq x y z
N LYS A 1 23.63 15.01 1.74
CA LYS A 1 24.39 15.96 0.91
C LYS A 1 25.79 16.19 1.49
N LEU A 2 25.91 16.68 2.71
CA LEU A 2 27.21 17.01 3.35
C LEU A 2 28.21 15.85 3.30
N LEU A 3 27.77 14.61 3.61
CA LEU A 3 28.63 13.43 3.55
C LEU A 3 29.11 13.14 2.11
N TRP A 4 28.25 13.27 1.13
CA TRP A 4 28.59 13.09 -0.27
C TRP A 4 29.62 14.14 -0.76
N ASP A 5 29.35 15.41 -0.45
CA ASP A 5 30.23 16.53 -0.85
C ASP A 5 31.63 16.38 -0.21
N THR A 6 31.68 15.94 1.06
CA THR A 6 32.93 15.67 1.78
C THR A 6 33.67 14.47 1.21
N ASP A 7 32.96 13.39 0.87
CA ASP A 7 33.52 12.18 0.28
C ASP A 7 34.13 12.46 -1.11
N THR A 8 33.35 13.15 -1.96
CA THR A 8 33.79 13.55 -3.30
C THR A 8 35.06 14.40 -3.22
N LYS A 9 35.13 15.35 -2.27
CA LYS A 9 36.30 16.20 -2.03
C LYS A 9 37.50 15.40 -1.55
N ASN A 10 37.29 14.39 -0.70
CA ASN A 10 38.34 13.58 -0.11
C ASN A 10 38.67 12.29 -0.89
N LYS A 11 37.97 12.01 -2.01
CA LYS A 11 38.14 10.82 -2.86
C LYS A 11 38.06 9.49 -2.09
N ARG A 12 37.20 9.40 -1.08
CA ARG A 12 37.04 8.20 -0.23
C ARG A 12 36.16 7.11 -0.82
N ASN A 13 35.41 7.42 -1.90
CA ASN A 13 34.50 6.51 -2.59
C ASN A 13 33.46 5.84 -1.68
N LEU A 14 32.82 6.63 -0.83
CA LEU A 14 31.82 6.18 0.13
C LEU A 14 30.55 5.73 -0.61
N LYS A 15 30.07 4.53 -0.31
CA LYS A 15 28.76 4.04 -0.75
C LYS A 15 27.76 4.22 0.39
N VAL A 16 26.69 4.96 0.15
CA VAL A 16 25.65 5.25 1.14
C VAL A 16 24.37 4.58 0.74
N ILE A 17 23.79 3.77 1.63
CA ILE A 17 22.48 3.15 1.46
C ILE A 17 21.54 3.83 2.45
N LEU A 18 20.46 4.41 1.93
CA LEU A 18 19.38 4.99 2.72
C LEU A 18 18.18 4.05 2.63
N SER A 19 17.67 3.60 3.75
CA SER A 19 16.44 2.82 3.84
C SER A 19 15.39 3.55 4.66
N GLY A 20 14.13 3.42 4.28
CA GLY A 20 13.02 4.02 5.01
C GLY A 20 11.71 3.35 4.66
N SER A 21 10.80 3.27 5.63
CA SER A 21 9.45 2.72 5.46
C SER A 21 8.51 3.67 4.71
N SER A 22 8.76 4.98 4.76
CA SER A 22 7.93 5.97 4.10
C SER A 22 8.53 6.37 2.75
N ARG A 23 7.90 5.90 1.68
CA ARG A 23 8.24 6.27 0.30
C ARG A 23 8.08 7.77 0.06
N LEU A 24 7.05 8.37 0.65
CA LEU A 24 6.76 9.81 0.53
C LEU A 24 7.88 10.67 1.11
N LEU A 25 8.37 10.32 2.31
CA LEU A 25 9.51 11.02 2.95
C LEU A 25 10.79 10.91 2.14
N LEU A 26 11.10 9.70 1.63
CA LEU A 26 12.28 9.50 0.80
C LEU A 26 12.21 10.33 -0.48
N GLN A 27 11.07 10.36 -1.16
CA GLN A 27 10.88 11.16 -2.37
C GLN A 27 11.08 12.65 -2.11
N GLN A 28 10.49 13.21 -1.06
CA GLN A 28 10.66 14.63 -0.73
C GLN A 28 12.12 14.97 -0.44
N GLY A 29 12.80 14.19 0.39
CA GLY A 29 14.20 14.44 0.73
C GLY A 29 15.18 14.24 -0.42
N LEU A 30 14.90 13.32 -1.35
CA LEU A 30 15.78 13.02 -2.47
C LEU A 30 15.67 14.03 -3.61
N THR A 31 14.48 14.55 -3.90
CA THR A 31 14.25 15.48 -5.01
C THR A 31 14.88 16.85 -4.79
N GLU A 32 14.91 17.34 -3.55
CA GLU A 32 15.38 18.69 -3.25
C GLU A 32 16.90 18.86 -3.24
N SER A 33 17.66 17.81 -2.87
CA SER A 33 19.11 17.98 -2.65
C SER A 33 20.02 16.94 -3.31
N LEU A 34 19.48 15.84 -3.81
CA LEU A 34 20.25 14.71 -4.33
C LEU A 34 19.94 14.36 -5.78
N ALA A 35 19.26 15.22 -6.53
CA ALA A 35 18.93 14.98 -7.94
C ALA A 35 20.17 14.56 -8.75
N GLY A 36 20.06 13.44 -9.47
CA GLY A 36 21.14 12.87 -10.28
C GLY A 36 22.28 12.18 -9.50
N ARG A 37 22.15 12.00 -8.17
CA ARG A 37 23.21 11.43 -7.30
C ARG A 37 22.79 10.17 -6.55
N PHE A 38 21.65 9.58 -6.89
CA PHE A 38 21.15 8.36 -6.26
C PHE A 38 20.46 7.46 -7.27
N GLU A 39 20.42 6.19 -6.96
CA GLU A 39 19.54 5.19 -7.55
C GLU A 39 18.49 4.79 -6.53
N SER A 40 17.25 4.63 -6.97
CA SER A 40 16.14 4.21 -6.11
C SER A 40 15.78 2.77 -6.41
N THR A 41 15.84 1.93 -5.39
CA THR A 41 15.36 0.55 -5.46
C THR A 41 14.07 0.43 -4.65
N TYR A 42 12.99 0.01 -5.30
CA TYR A 42 11.73 -0.27 -4.63
C TYR A 42 11.77 -1.66 -4.00
N MET A 43 11.51 -1.73 -2.70
CA MET A 43 11.29 -2.98 -1.98
C MET A 43 9.80 -3.10 -1.68
N GLY A 44 9.13 -4.03 -2.37
CA GLY A 44 7.71 -4.33 -2.16
C GLY A 44 7.45 -5.17 -0.92
N HIS A 45 6.19 -5.57 -0.75
CA HIS A 45 5.84 -6.60 0.22
C HIS A 45 6.53 -7.92 -0.12
N TRP A 46 6.78 -8.75 0.87
CA TRP A 46 7.39 -10.06 0.65
C TRP A 46 6.51 -10.94 -0.23
N SER A 47 7.15 -11.60 -1.17
CA SER A 47 6.53 -12.58 -2.06
C SER A 47 6.19 -13.87 -1.32
N PHE A 48 5.38 -14.74 -1.96
CA PHE A 48 5.11 -16.07 -1.43
C PHE A 48 6.39 -16.88 -1.19
N ASN A 49 7.35 -16.81 -2.11
CA ASN A 49 8.61 -17.56 -1.96
C ASN A 49 9.41 -17.09 -0.73
N GLU A 50 9.53 -15.81 -0.50
CA GLU A 50 10.23 -15.26 0.67
C GLU A 50 9.53 -15.67 1.98
N MET A 51 8.19 -15.60 2.03
CA MET A 51 7.43 -16.02 3.21
C MET A 51 7.50 -17.54 3.43
N HIS A 52 7.51 -18.32 2.34
CA HIS A 52 7.68 -19.77 2.40
C HIS A 52 9.07 -20.16 2.92
N GLU A 53 10.12 -19.57 2.38
CA GLU A 53 11.50 -19.85 2.79
C GLU A 53 11.76 -19.46 4.25
N ALA A 54 11.26 -18.30 4.68
CA ALA A 54 11.50 -17.77 6.01
C ALA A 54 10.65 -18.42 7.12
N PHE A 55 9.38 -18.78 6.81
CA PHE A 55 8.39 -19.18 7.81
C PHE A 55 7.69 -20.50 7.51
N GLY A 56 8.00 -21.16 6.38
CA GLY A 56 7.37 -22.41 5.98
C GLY A 56 5.90 -22.27 5.56
N TRP A 57 5.45 -21.08 5.18
CA TRP A 57 4.06 -20.85 4.83
C TRP A 57 3.67 -21.57 3.55
N ASN A 58 2.45 -22.13 3.52
CA ASN A 58 1.82 -22.60 2.30
C ASN A 58 1.07 -21.47 1.58
N ALA A 59 0.62 -21.74 0.34
CA ALA A 59 -0.06 -20.75 -0.48
C ALA A 59 -1.33 -20.18 0.19
N ASN A 60 -2.13 -21.03 0.86
CA ASN A 60 -3.35 -20.60 1.55
C ASN A 60 -3.04 -19.63 2.70
N GLN A 61 -2.00 -19.92 3.48
CA GLN A 61 -1.55 -19.02 4.54
C GLN A 61 -1.09 -17.69 3.96
N TYR A 62 -0.32 -17.70 2.87
CA TYR A 62 0.13 -16.48 2.23
C TYR A 62 -1.04 -15.63 1.67
N VAL A 63 -2.01 -16.27 1.04
CA VAL A 63 -3.21 -15.59 0.51
C VAL A 63 -4.02 -14.92 1.63
N TRP A 64 -4.07 -15.53 2.81
CA TRP A 64 -4.82 -14.97 3.95
C TRP A 64 -4.00 -13.96 4.75
N PHE A 65 -2.82 -14.33 5.19
CA PHE A 65 -1.98 -13.54 6.10
C PHE A 65 -1.07 -12.53 5.39
N GLY A 66 -0.90 -12.65 4.07
CA GLY A 66 -0.16 -11.71 3.23
C GLY A 66 1.36 -11.76 3.42
N GLY A 67 2.05 -10.80 2.80
CA GLY A 67 3.51 -10.70 2.78
C GLY A 67 4.08 -9.68 3.76
N TYR A 68 3.62 -9.68 5.02
CA TYR A 68 4.18 -8.88 6.11
C TYR A 68 4.97 -9.76 7.08
N PRO A 69 6.31 -9.87 6.96
CA PRO A 69 7.11 -10.77 7.80
C PRO A 69 7.00 -10.45 9.29
N GLY A 70 6.83 -9.18 9.66
CA GLY A 70 6.63 -8.75 11.05
C GLY A 70 5.37 -9.31 11.71
N SER A 71 4.37 -9.72 10.90
CA SER A 71 3.13 -10.33 11.41
C SER A 71 3.20 -11.85 11.52
N ALA A 72 4.25 -12.49 11.00
CA ALA A 72 4.30 -13.95 10.85
C ALA A 72 4.20 -14.72 12.18
N SER A 73 4.79 -14.20 13.25
CA SER A 73 4.70 -14.82 14.58
C SER A 73 3.31 -14.74 15.21
N LEU A 74 2.42 -13.89 14.70
CA LEU A 74 1.10 -13.63 15.27
C LEU A 74 0.00 -14.51 14.70
N ILE A 75 0.22 -15.24 13.61
CA ILE A 75 -0.82 -16.02 12.90
C ILE A 75 -1.46 -17.13 13.76
N LYS A 76 -0.83 -17.52 14.86
CA LYS A 76 -1.39 -18.47 15.82
C LYS A 76 -2.52 -17.87 16.68
N ASP A 77 -2.51 -16.56 16.84
CA ASP A 77 -3.54 -15.74 17.49
C ASP A 77 -4.09 -14.76 16.45
N GLU A 78 -5.09 -15.22 15.70
CA GLU A 78 -5.59 -14.50 14.53
C GLU A 78 -6.21 -13.14 14.90
N GLU A 79 -6.85 -13.03 16.06
CA GLU A 79 -7.39 -11.76 16.53
C GLU A 79 -6.28 -10.74 16.85
N ARG A 80 -5.17 -11.21 17.41
CA ARG A 80 -3.99 -10.36 17.63
C ARG A 80 -3.33 -9.98 16.30
N TRP A 81 -3.29 -10.92 15.34
CA TRP A 81 -2.79 -10.63 14.00
C TRP A 81 -3.64 -9.58 13.28
N LYS A 82 -4.98 -9.68 13.30
CA LYS A 82 -5.90 -8.70 12.73
C LYS A 82 -5.65 -7.31 13.30
N ARG A 83 -5.60 -7.19 14.64
CA ARG A 83 -5.31 -5.91 15.31
C ARG A 83 -3.94 -5.35 14.91
N TYR A 84 -2.91 -6.19 14.83
CA TYR A 84 -1.60 -5.74 14.38
C TYR A 84 -1.64 -5.16 12.96
N VAL A 85 -2.30 -5.83 12.03
CA VAL A 85 -2.43 -5.33 10.66
C VAL A 85 -3.22 -4.03 10.60
N GLN A 86 -4.34 -3.95 11.32
CA GLN A 86 -5.20 -2.76 11.33
C GLN A 86 -4.51 -1.57 12.01
N ASP A 87 -4.03 -1.73 13.22
CA ASP A 87 -3.53 -0.62 14.04
C ASP A 87 -2.09 -0.25 13.69
N SER A 88 -1.21 -1.26 13.53
CA SER A 88 0.22 -1.00 13.36
C SER A 88 0.64 -0.81 11.90
N LEU A 89 -0.10 -1.37 10.93
CA LEU A 89 0.22 -1.23 9.52
C LEU A 89 -0.70 -0.23 8.83
N ILE A 90 -2.01 -0.49 8.77
CA ILE A 90 -2.96 0.35 8.01
C ILE A 90 -3.07 1.73 8.65
N GLU A 91 -3.45 1.80 9.93
CA GLU A 91 -3.66 3.09 10.61
C GLU A 91 -2.36 3.91 10.66
N THR A 92 -1.24 3.27 10.92
CA THR A 92 0.06 3.96 10.96
C THR A 92 0.46 4.50 9.59
N SER A 93 0.28 3.73 8.50
CA SER A 93 0.59 4.20 7.16
C SER A 93 -0.31 5.36 6.73
N ILE A 94 -1.60 5.30 7.04
CA ILE A 94 -2.51 6.40 6.73
C ILE A 94 -2.18 7.64 7.58
N SER A 95 -2.07 7.48 8.91
CA SER A 95 -1.93 8.63 9.83
C SER A 95 -0.55 9.26 9.78
N LYS A 96 0.53 8.46 9.72
CA LYS A 96 1.91 8.97 9.75
C LYS A 96 2.49 9.19 8.35
N ASP A 97 2.34 8.21 7.46
CA ASP A 97 3.00 8.29 6.16
C ASP A 97 2.25 9.19 5.16
N ILE A 98 0.92 9.27 5.26
CA ILE A 98 0.14 10.12 4.36
C ILE A 98 -0.24 11.45 5.03
N LEU A 99 -0.99 11.41 6.14
CA LEU A 99 -1.59 12.62 6.72
C LEU A 99 -0.56 13.60 7.31
N MET A 100 0.57 13.11 7.81
CA MET A 100 1.63 13.98 8.33
C MET A 100 2.52 14.58 7.23
N LEU A 101 2.59 13.93 6.06
CA LEU A 101 3.53 14.32 5.00
C LEU A 101 2.86 15.03 3.83
N THR A 102 1.54 14.93 3.73
CA THR A 102 0.76 15.52 2.64
C THR A 102 -0.44 16.27 3.20
N ARG A 103 -0.82 17.35 2.52
CA ARG A 103 -2.05 18.04 2.88
C ARG A 103 -3.25 17.22 2.43
N VAL A 104 -3.96 16.65 3.39
CA VAL A 104 -5.21 15.92 3.19
C VAL A 104 -6.33 16.67 3.90
N ASP A 105 -7.23 17.28 3.12
CA ASP A 105 -8.31 18.08 3.68
C ASP A 105 -9.41 17.24 4.36
N LYS A 106 -9.57 15.97 3.96
CA LYS A 106 -10.60 15.06 4.46
C LYS A 106 -10.03 13.69 4.86
N PRO A 107 -9.36 13.57 6.01
CA PRO A 107 -8.75 12.30 6.45
C PRO A 107 -9.75 11.13 6.56
N ALA A 108 -10.95 11.40 7.06
CA ALA A 108 -12.00 10.39 7.18
C ALA A 108 -12.45 9.84 5.81
N LEU A 109 -12.47 10.68 4.78
CA LEU A 109 -12.77 10.26 3.43
C LEU A 109 -11.69 9.33 2.87
N MET A 110 -10.42 9.61 3.16
CA MET A 110 -9.31 8.74 2.72
C MET A 110 -9.41 7.33 3.33
N LYS A 111 -9.72 7.23 4.63
CA LYS A 111 -9.94 5.93 5.29
C LYS A 111 -11.11 5.17 4.66
N ARG A 112 -12.25 5.84 4.44
CA ARG A 112 -13.42 5.23 3.78
C ARG A 112 -13.12 4.80 2.33
N LEU A 113 -12.31 5.58 1.60
CA LEU A 113 -11.87 5.21 0.26
C LEU A 113 -11.01 3.94 0.29
N PHE A 114 -10.11 3.81 1.26
CA PHE A 114 -9.32 2.60 1.46
C PHE A 114 -10.21 1.38 1.76
N GLU A 115 -11.15 1.51 2.71
CA GLU A 115 -12.09 0.44 3.07
C GLU A 115 -12.94 0.02 1.88
N LEU A 116 -13.48 0.99 1.12
CA LEU A 116 -14.22 0.74 -0.11
C LEU A 116 -13.35 0.01 -1.14
N GLY A 117 -12.10 0.43 -1.30
CA GLY A 117 -11.14 -0.20 -2.20
C GLY A 117 -10.81 -1.64 -1.81
N CYS A 118 -10.75 -1.97 -0.52
CA CYS A 118 -10.61 -3.34 -0.03
C CYS A 118 -11.80 -4.21 -0.45
N LEU A 119 -13.04 -3.70 -0.30
CA LEU A 119 -14.27 -4.41 -0.70
C LEU A 119 -14.35 -4.65 -2.21
N TYR A 120 -13.84 -3.72 -3.02
CA TYR A 120 -13.85 -3.80 -4.48
C TYR A 120 -12.51 -4.23 -5.07
N SER A 121 -11.60 -4.79 -4.28
CA SER A 121 -10.31 -5.26 -4.79
C SER A 121 -10.51 -6.33 -5.88
N GLY A 122 -9.78 -6.18 -6.99
CA GLY A 122 -9.96 -7.01 -8.18
C GLY A 122 -11.08 -6.55 -9.12
N GLN A 123 -11.87 -5.52 -8.77
CA GLN A 123 -13.02 -5.04 -9.54
C GLN A 123 -12.81 -3.63 -10.08
N ILE A 124 -13.53 -3.30 -11.15
CA ILE A 124 -13.55 -1.95 -11.73
C ILE A 124 -14.67 -1.15 -11.07
N LEU A 125 -14.32 -0.01 -10.50
CA LEU A 125 -15.29 0.91 -9.90
C LEU A 125 -15.05 2.34 -10.40
N SER A 126 -16.06 2.94 -11.03
CA SER A 126 -15.93 4.31 -11.52
C SER A 126 -15.92 5.33 -10.39
N TYR A 127 -15.22 6.44 -10.59
CA TYR A 127 -15.19 7.54 -9.63
C TYR A 127 -16.59 8.09 -9.30
N THR A 128 -17.51 8.11 -10.27
CA THR A 128 -18.91 8.50 -10.05
C THR A 128 -19.64 7.55 -9.10
N LYS A 129 -19.44 6.24 -9.24
CA LYS A 129 -20.00 5.25 -8.31
C LYS A 129 -19.39 5.38 -6.91
N MET A 130 -18.10 5.68 -6.81
CA MET A 130 -17.45 5.95 -5.52
C MET A 130 -18.06 7.16 -4.84
N LEU A 131 -18.28 8.26 -5.56
CA LEU A 131 -18.95 9.46 -5.03
C LEU A 131 -20.32 9.14 -4.43
N GLY A 132 -21.09 8.25 -5.07
CA GLY A 132 -22.39 7.81 -4.57
C GLY A 132 -22.36 6.93 -3.32
N GLN A 133 -21.24 6.29 -3.05
CA GLN A 133 -21.06 5.39 -1.88
C GLN A 133 -20.32 6.04 -0.70
N LEU A 134 -19.59 7.11 -0.96
CA LEU A 134 -18.78 7.81 0.04
C LEU A 134 -19.45 9.11 0.46
N GLN A 135 -19.78 9.21 1.74
CA GLN A 135 -20.28 10.48 2.29
C GLN A 135 -19.20 11.55 2.20
N ASP A 136 -19.61 12.75 1.83
CA ASP A 136 -18.74 13.94 1.78
C ASP A 136 -17.52 13.79 0.82
N ALA A 137 -17.71 12.99 -0.23
CA ALA A 137 -16.62 12.61 -1.15
C ALA A 137 -16.04 13.78 -1.97
N GLY A 138 -16.73 14.93 -2.03
CA GLY A 138 -16.28 16.09 -2.81
C GLY A 138 -16.42 15.83 -4.31
N ASN A 139 -15.30 15.64 -5.00
CA ASN A 139 -15.26 15.42 -6.44
C ASN A 139 -14.34 14.25 -6.83
N THR A 140 -14.41 13.87 -8.11
CA THR A 140 -13.61 12.76 -8.65
C THR A 140 -12.10 13.02 -8.58
N THR A 141 -11.67 14.28 -8.70
CA THR A 141 -10.25 14.67 -8.62
C THR A 141 -9.70 14.42 -7.22
N THR A 142 -10.48 14.75 -6.18
CA THR A 142 -10.09 14.47 -4.78
C THR A 142 -9.91 12.96 -4.55
N LEU A 143 -10.86 12.15 -5.05
CA LEU A 143 -10.77 10.68 -4.91
C LEU A 143 -9.57 10.11 -5.66
N SER A 144 -9.31 10.57 -6.88
CA SER A 144 -8.14 10.15 -7.66
C SER A 144 -6.83 10.52 -6.96
N HIS A 145 -6.77 11.71 -6.37
CA HIS A 145 -5.60 12.16 -5.62
C HIS A 145 -5.38 11.33 -4.35
N TYR A 146 -6.43 11.04 -3.59
CA TYR A 146 -6.34 10.19 -2.40
C TYR A 146 -5.94 8.75 -2.76
N LEU A 147 -6.45 8.23 -3.87
CA LEU A 147 -6.06 6.92 -4.38
C LEU A 147 -4.56 6.87 -4.73
N SER A 148 -4.01 7.94 -5.30
CA SER A 148 -2.57 8.01 -5.57
C SER A 148 -1.70 8.04 -4.31
N PHE A 149 -2.19 8.63 -3.22
CA PHE A 149 -1.50 8.57 -1.94
C PHE A 149 -1.53 7.16 -1.33
N LEU A 150 -2.70 6.50 -1.37
CA LEU A 150 -2.84 5.14 -0.89
C LEU A 150 -1.97 4.15 -1.68
N ASP A 151 -1.85 4.36 -3.00
CA ASP A 151 -0.96 3.59 -3.87
C ASP A 151 0.51 3.81 -3.51
N THR A 152 0.91 5.07 -3.34
CA THR A 152 2.28 5.41 -2.95
C THR A 152 2.66 4.84 -1.58
N ALA A 153 1.69 4.77 -0.66
CA ALA A 153 1.86 4.17 0.67
C ALA A 153 1.84 2.62 0.65
N GLY A 154 1.66 1.99 -0.52
CA GLY A 154 1.62 0.53 -0.66
C GLY A 154 0.35 -0.12 -0.09
N LEU A 155 -0.75 0.62 -0.01
CA LEU A 155 -2.01 0.13 0.53
C LEU A 155 -2.99 -0.30 -0.58
N LEU A 156 -3.38 0.64 -1.45
CA LEU A 156 -4.42 0.42 -2.45
C LEU A 156 -4.06 1.13 -3.76
N ALA A 157 -3.96 0.38 -4.85
CA ALA A 157 -3.76 0.91 -6.19
C ALA A 157 -5.06 1.06 -6.97
N GLY A 158 -5.12 2.06 -7.83
CA GLY A 158 -6.10 2.19 -8.88
C GLY A 158 -5.46 1.92 -10.24
N ILE A 159 -5.51 0.68 -10.70
CA ILE A 159 -4.89 0.27 -11.96
C ILE A 159 -5.70 0.84 -13.12
N GLU A 160 -5.07 1.70 -13.90
CA GLU A 160 -5.69 2.30 -15.08
C GLU A 160 -5.78 1.30 -16.25
N LYS A 161 -6.76 1.52 -17.12
CA LYS A 161 -6.90 0.71 -18.33
C LYS A 161 -5.71 0.92 -19.26
N PHE A 162 -5.07 -0.16 -19.69
CA PHE A 162 -4.04 -0.10 -20.72
C PHE A 162 -4.66 0.24 -22.09
N THR A 163 -4.21 1.34 -22.69
CA THR A 163 -4.61 1.77 -24.05
C THR A 163 -3.54 2.68 -24.62
N ALA A 164 -3.37 2.63 -25.93
CA ALA A 164 -2.43 3.50 -26.66
C ALA A 164 -2.83 5.00 -26.59
N ASN A 165 -4.06 5.31 -26.24
CA ASN A 165 -4.56 6.68 -26.12
C ASN A 165 -4.50 7.14 -24.64
N ILE A 166 -3.55 8.00 -24.32
CA ILE A 166 -3.29 8.53 -22.97
C ILE A 166 -4.52 9.21 -22.35
N VAL A 167 -5.32 9.94 -23.16
CA VAL A 167 -6.53 10.61 -22.67
C VAL A 167 -7.58 9.59 -22.22
N ARG A 168 -7.76 8.51 -22.97
CA ARG A 168 -8.67 7.42 -22.61
C ARG A 168 -8.19 6.64 -21.40
N THR A 169 -6.88 6.48 -21.21
CA THR A 169 -6.31 5.89 -20.01
C THR A 169 -6.73 6.67 -18.77
N ARG A 170 -6.47 7.97 -18.74
CA ARG A 170 -6.75 8.86 -17.60
C ARG A 170 -8.23 9.05 -17.29
N SER A 171 -9.12 8.91 -18.28
CA SER A 171 -10.57 9.00 -18.11
C SER A 171 -11.25 7.69 -17.78
N SER A 172 -10.50 6.57 -17.77
CA SER A 172 -11.06 5.25 -17.50
C SER A 172 -11.35 5.03 -16.02
N SER A 173 -12.32 4.18 -15.72
CA SER A 173 -12.57 3.71 -14.37
C SER A 173 -11.41 2.82 -13.91
N PRO A 174 -10.81 3.05 -12.75
CA PRO A 174 -9.72 2.23 -12.26
C PRO A 174 -10.20 0.85 -11.82
N LYS A 175 -9.33 -0.16 -11.97
CA LYS A 175 -9.48 -1.44 -11.29
C LYS A 175 -8.76 -1.34 -9.95
N PHE A 176 -9.48 -1.53 -8.86
CA PHE A 176 -8.88 -1.54 -7.54
C PHE A 176 -8.03 -2.79 -7.31
N GLN A 177 -6.91 -2.59 -6.66
CA GLN A 177 -6.05 -3.69 -6.24
C GLN A 177 -5.34 -3.32 -4.93
N VAL A 178 -5.57 -4.08 -3.87
CA VAL A 178 -4.74 -3.96 -2.66
C VAL A 178 -3.34 -4.50 -2.94
N HIS A 179 -2.34 -3.87 -2.36
CA HIS A 179 -0.95 -4.31 -2.52
C HIS A 179 -0.63 -5.58 -1.72
N ASN A 180 -1.48 -5.92 -0.72
CA ASN A 180 -1.26 -7.07 0.14
C ASN A 180 -2.61 -7.63 0.61
N SER A 181 -2.80 -8.93 0.50
CA SER A 181 -4.06 -9.59 0.86
C SER A 181 -4.40 -9.49 2.36
N ALA A 182 -3.41 -9.37 3.25
CA ALA A 182 -3.62 -9.11 4.66
C ALA A 182 -4.50 -7.87 4.93
N LEU A 183 -4.44 -6.86 4.04
CA LEU A 183 -5.23 -5.63 4.14
C LEU A 183 -6.74 -5.90 4.00
N ILE A 184 -7.12 -6.94 3.26
CA ILE A 184 -8.53 -7.38 3.15
C ILE A 184 -8.86 -8.32 4.30
N SER A 185 -8.03 -9.35 4.50
CA SER A 185 -8.32 -10.43 5.44
C SER A 185 -8.42 -9.95 6.88
N SER A 186 -7.64 -8.92 7.25
CA SER A 186 -7.69 -8.33 8.59
C SER A 186 -9.03 -7.67 8.93
N HIS A 187 -9.81 -7.25 7.93
CA HIS A 187 -11.14 -6.65 8.12
C HIS A 187 -12.27 -7.68 8.06
N ARG A 188 -12.00 -8.94 7.73
CA ARG A 188 -13.02 -9.98 7.70
C ARG A 188 -13.37 -10.46 9.11
N ASN A 189 -14.65 -10.76 9.32
CA ASN A 189 -15.12 -11.37 10.58
C ASN A 189 -14.71 -12.85 10.68
N GLU A 190 -14.61 -13.54 9.53
CA GLU A 190 -14.21 -14.93 9.46
C GLU A 190 -12.76 -15.13 9.86
N THR A 191 -12.47 -16.35 10.30
CA THR A 191 -11.11 -16.84 10.54
C THR A 191 -10.55 -17.55 9.31
N PHE A 192 -9.25 -17.74 9.26
CA PHE A 192 -8.58 -18.53 8.22
C PHE A 192 -9.18 -19.92 8.05
N LYS A 193 -9.50 -20.59 9.16
CA LYS A 193 -10.12 -21.92 9.13
C LYS A 193 -11.53 -21.91 8.54
N GLU A 194 -12.33 -20.92 8.90
CA GLU A 194 -13.71 -20.79 8.41
C GLU A 194 -13.75 -20.50 6.91
N ILE A 195 -12.88 -19.60 6.42
CA ILE A 195 -12.89 -19.21 5.02
C ILE A 195 -12.34 -20.32 4.10
N THR A 196 -11.33 -21.08 4.54
CA THR A 196 -10.74 -22.15 3.71
C THR A 196 -11.68 -23.30 3.43
N ILE A 197 -12.74 -23.48 4.21
CA ILE A 197 -13.79 -24.49 3.97
C ILE A 197 -14.94 -23.98 3.08
N LYS A 198 -14.88 -22.71 2.67
CA LYS A 198 -15.87 -22.03 1.80
C LYS A 198 -15.27 -21.72 0.41
N PRO A 199 -15.17 -22.67 -0.52
CA PRO A 199 -14.44 -22.48 -1.79
C PRO A 199 -14.93 -21.29 -2.62
N LYS A 200 -16.24 -20.96 -2.56
CA LYS A 200 -16.80 -19.83 -3.32
C LYS A 200 -16.43 -18.46 -2.76
N GLU A 201 -16.08 -18.39 -1.49
CA GLU A 201 -15.71 -17.14 -0.82
C GLU A 201 -14.18 -16.99 -0.72
N TRP A 202 -13.46 -18.10 -0.90
CA TRP A 202 -11.99 -18.14 -0.88
C TRP A 202 -11.36 -17.59 -2.17
N GLY A 203 -11.97 -17.82 -3.32
CA GLY A 203 -11.53 -17.33 -4.64
C GLY A 203 -12.15 -16.00 -4.99
#